data_847b9bbfeb8160fe529bdec29f331145
#
_entry.id   847b9bbfeb8160fe529bdec29f331145
#
_cell.length_a   1.000
_cell.length_b   1.000
_cell.length_c   1.000
_cell.angle_alpha   90.00
_cell.angle_beta   90.00
_cell.angle_gamma   90.00
#
_symmetry.space_group_name_H-M   'P 1'
#
loop_
_entity.id
_entity.type
_entity.pdbx_description
1 polymer ?
#
loop_
_entity_poly.entity_id
_entity_poly.type
_entity_poly.pdbx_seq_one_letter_code
_entity_poly.pdbx_strand_id
1 'polypeptide(L)'
;MGAGLPSVRPDDVPPAYRAIVEEGWTVTATGARLLSALESGYNGSVDEFTDVVHVEASVNGRAMMDHDLPAAGPERLNRLLRRSLAYACLALRRVPEESEHPVLGYVSLSEGGLADDTLTSHVTFCTRRPGILPYAGQIQDHSDEALLELSRDDAAKFLGGHTR
;
A
#
# COMPACT_ATOMS: atom_id res chain seq x y z
N MET A 1 1.59 -10.68 -24.64
CA MET A 1 1.24 -9.26 -24.49
C MET A 1 0.99 -9.00 -23.01
N GLY A 2 1.93 -8.34 -22.34
CA GLY A 2 1.71 -7.92 -20.97
C GLY A 2 0.61 -6.87 -20.94
N ALA A 3 -0.50 -7.14 -20.27
CA ALA A 3 -1.45 -6.09 -19.95
C ALA A 3 -0.70 -5.08 -19.04
N GLY A 4 -0.47 -3.88 -19.54
CA GLY A 4 0.14 -2.81 -18.77
C GLY A 4 -0.71 -2.51 -17.53
N LEU A 5 -0.08 -1.96 -16.48
CA LEU A 5 -0.81 -1.51 -15.30
C LEU A 5 -1.88 -0.49 -15.70
N PRO A 6 -3.07 -0.53 -15.08
CA PRO A 6 -4.14 0.39 -15.42
C PRO A 6 -3.74 1.83 -15.09
N SER A 7 -4.22 2.78 -15.89
CA SER A 7 -4.13 4.19 -15.52
C SER A 7 -5.01 4.46 -14.29
N VAL A 8 -4.51 5.27 -13.37
CA VAL A 8 -5.21 5.57 -12.12
C VAL A 8 -5.54 7.05 -11.99
N ARG A 9 -6.62 7.33 -11.29
CA ARG A 9 -7.09 8.69 -10.99
C ARG A 9 -7.27 8.85 -9.48
N PRO A 10 -7.17 10.06 -8.94
CA PRO A 10 -7.49 10.31 -7.53
C PRO A 10 -8.88 9.81 -7.12
N ASP A 11 -9.84 9.88 -8.03
CA ASP A 11 -11.23 9.43 -7.78
C ASP A 11 -11.39 7.91 -7.68
N ASP A 12 -10.38 7.13 -8.07
CA ASP A 12 -10.38 5.67 -7.90
C ASP A 12 -10.23 5.26 -6.43
N VAL A 13 -9.80 6.18 -5.55
CA VAL A 13 -9.65 5.92 -4.12
C VAL A 13 -11.00 5.93 -3.43
N PRO A 14 -11.40 4.84 -2.75
CA PRO A 14 -12.63 4.82 -1.98
C PRO A 14 -12.63 5.88 -0.86
N PRO A 15 -13.79 6.46 -0.48
CA PRO A 15 -13.88 7.57 0.48
C PRO A 15 -13.18 7.30 1.82
N ALA A 16 -13.31 6.09 2.38
CA ALA A 16 -12.66 5.74 3.64
C ALA A 16 -11.13 5.79 3.55
N TYR A 17 -10.56 5.40 2.42
CA TYR A 17 -9.10 5.45 2.17
C TYR A 17 -8.63 6.86 1.84
N ARG A 18 -9.47 7.66 1.24
CA ARG A 18 -9.20 9.08 1.01
C ARG A 18 -9.01 9.83 2.33
N ALA A 19 -9.84 9.55 3.31
CA ALA A 19 -9.69 10.11 4.65
C ALA A 19 -8.33 9.74 5.29
N ILE A 20 -7.87 8.50 5.11
CA ILE A 20 -6.54 8.07 5.58
C ILE A 20 -5.42 8.90 4.92
N VAL A 21 -5.49 9.09 3.61
CA VAL A 21 -4.52 9.91 2.87
C VAL A 21 -4.52 11.36 3.35
N GLU A 22 -5.69 11.93 3.59
CA GLU A 22 -5.87 13.32 4.01
C GLU A 22 -5.30 13.59 5.40
N GLU A 23 -5.43 12.65 6.34
CA GLU A 23 -4.79 12.78 7.67
C GLU A 23 -3.25 12.76 7.60
N GLY A 24 -2.70 12.15 6.57
CA GLY A 24 -1.27 12.17 6.28
C GLY A 24 -0.45 11.26 7.20
N TRP A 25 0.80 11.65 7.39
CA TRP A 25 1.83 10.84 8.01
C TRP A 25 2.31 11.40 9.34
N THR A 26 2.73 10.53 10.23
CA THR A 26 3.41 10.85 11.49
C THR A 26 4.69 10.04 11.64
N VAL A 27 5.60 10.52 12.46
CA VAL A 27 6.82 9.80 12.85
C VAL A 27 6.75 9.53 14.35
N THR A 28 6.88 8.29 14.73
CA THR A 28 6.85 7.89 16.15
C THR A 28 8.18 8.21 16.86
N ALA A 29 8.20 8.11 18.19
CA ALA A 29 9.41 8.29 18.99
C ALA A 29 10.53 7.31 18.59
N THR A 30 10.19 6.13 18.09
CA THR A 30 11.13 5.11 17.60
C THR A 30 11.55 5.31 16.14
N GLY A 31 11.03 6.35 15.49
CA GLY A 31 11.35 6.71 14.11
C GLY A 31 10.51 6.00 13.04
N ALA A 32 9.48 5.24 13.43
CA ALA A 32 8.57 4.62 12.47
C ALA A 32 7.71 5.67 11.76
N ARG A 33 7.60 5.55 10.44
CA ARG A 33 6.74 6.40 9.61
C ARG A 33 5.40 5.74 9.41
N LEU A 34 4.36 6.29 10.01
CA LEU A 34 3.02 5.71 10.02
C LEU A 34 1.98 6.66 9.42
N LEU A 35 0.99 6.09 8.76
CA LEU A 35 -0.23 6.82 8.40
C LEU A 35 -1.00 7.11 9.68
N SER A 36 -1.24 8.40 9.96
CA SER A 36 -1.78 8.88 11.24
C SER A 36 -3.13 8.24 11.58
N ALA A 37 -4.01 8.11 10.58
CA ALA A 37 -5.31 7.46 10.77
C ALA A 37 -5.20 5.98 11.15
N LEU A 38 -4.22 5.27 10.61
CA LEU A 38 -4.02 3.84 10.88
C LEU A 38 -3.33 3.61 12.22
N GLU A 39 -2.40 4.48 12.61
CA GLU A 39 -1.78 4.45 13.93
C GLU A 39 -2.82 4.61 15.04
N SER A 40 -3.72 5.58 14.92
CA SER A 40 -4.77 5.85 15.89
C SER A 40 -5.74 4.68 16.07
N GLY A 41 -5.98 3.92 15.01
CA GLY A 41 -6.89 2.76 15.01
C GLY A 41 -6.22 1.42 15.28
N TYR A 42 -4.90 1.38 15.47
CA TYR A 42 -4.17 0.13 15.65
C TYR A 42 -4.29 -0.38 17.10
N ASN A 43 -4.84 -1.58 17.23
CA ASN A 43 -5.08 -2.23 18.55
C ASN A 43 -4.02 -3.27 18.92
N GLY A 44 -3.04 -3.52 18.04
CA GLY A 44 -1.95 -4.46 18.32
C GLY A 44 -0.84 -3.85 19.18
N SER A 45 0.02 -4.71 19.75
CA SER A 45 1.24 -4.27 20.43
C SER A 45 2.36 -4.09 19.43
N VAL A 46 2.96 -2.90 19.37
CA VAL A 46 4.13 -2.62 18.52
C VAL A 46 5.44 -3.11 19.14
N ASP A 47 5.44 -3.43 20.43
CA ASP A 47 6.64 -3.86 21.17
C ASP A 47 7.07 -5.29 20.78
N GLU A 48 6.21 -6.06 20.14
CA GLU A 48 6.48 -7.42 19.71
C GLU A 48 7.22 -7.51 18.37
N PHE A 49 7.35 -6.40 17.63
CA PHE A 49 8.01 -6.39 16.34
C PHE A 49 9.54 -6.29 16.48
N THR A 50 10.24 -7.03 15.63
CA THR A 50 11.69 -7.14 15.67
C THR A 50 12.42 -5.89 15.20
N ASP A 51 11.81 -5.09 14.34
CA ASP A 51 12.38 -3.87 13.81
C ASP A 51 11.31 -2.85 13.38
N VAL A 52 11.77 -1.65 13.05
CA VAL A 52 10.89 -0.55 12.65
C VAL A 52 10.14 -0.81 11.33
N VAL A 53 10.73 -1.58 10.42
CA VAL A 53 10.08 -1.92 9.14
C VAL A 53 8.90 -2.87 9.37
N HIS A 54 9.01 -3.79 10.31
CA HIS A 54 7.88 -4.64 10.71
C HIS A 54 6.75 -3.85 11.36
N VAL A 55 7.08 -2.86 12.19
CA VAL A 55 6.08 -1.94 12.76
C VAL A 55 5.35 -1.21 11.65
N GLU A 56 6.08 -0.62 10.72
CA GLU A 56 5.51 0.12 9.59
C GLU A 56 4.64 -0.78 8.72
N ALA A 57 5.12 -1.96 8.34
CA ALA A 57 4.38 -2.91 7.52
C ALA A 57 3.03 -3.31 8.15
N SER A 58 3.03 -3.53 9.46
CA SER A 58 1.84 -3.99 10.18
C SER A 58 0.83 -2.86 10.42
N VAL A 59 1.29 -1.71 10.86
CA VAL A 59 0.42 -0.57 11.18
C VAL A 59 -0.13 0.08 9.91
N ASN A 60 0.72 0.26 8.88
CA ASN A 60 0.34 0.85 7.60
C ASN A 60 -0.41 -0.12 6.68
N GLY A 61 -0.46 -1.40 7.02
CA GLY A 61 -1.07 -2.44 6.21
C GLY A 61 -2.59 -2.37 6.24
N ARG A 62 -3.22 -2.46 5.06
CA ARG A 62 -4.67 -2.48 4.93
C ARG A 62 -5.11 -3.26 3.71
N ALA A 63 -6.09 -4.14 3.90
CA ALA A 63 -6.78 -4.77 2.78
C ALA A 63 -7.63 -3.74 2.04
N MET A 64 -7.64 -3.80 0.71
CA MET A 64 -8.50 -2.94 -0.09
C MET A 64 -9.94 -3.43 -0.03
N MET A 65 -10.89 -2.50 0.15
CA MET A 65 -12.31 -2.82 0.15
C MET A 65 -12.74 -3.40 -1.21
N ASP A 66 -13.55 -4.43 -1.18
CA ASP A 66 -13.94 -5.19 -2.36
C ASP A 66 -15.38 -5.70 -2.35
N HIS A 67 -16.15 -5.39 -1.30
CA HIS A 67 -17.51 -5.90 -1.09
C HIS A 67 -18.52 -5.45 -2.16
N ASP A 68 -18.21 -4.36 -2.87
CA ASP A 68 -19.00 -3.79 -3.96
C ASP A 68 -18.51 -4.22 -5.36
N LEU A 69 -17.52 -5.11 -5.41
CA LEU A 69 -16.94 -5.61 -6.65
C LEU A 69 -17.56 -6.95 -7.07
N PRO A 70 -17.51 -7.29 -8.38
CA PRO A 70 -17.85 -8.63 -8.83
C PRO A 70 -17.04 -9.70 -8.06
N ALA A 71 -17.62 -10.88 -7.89
CA ALA A 71 -16.99 -11.98 -7.16
C ALA A 71 -15.69 -12.49 -7.82
N ALA A 72 -15.58 -12.36 -9.13
CA ALA A 72 -14.42 -12.82 -9.90
C ALA A 72 -14.32 -12.05 -11.23
N GLY A 73 -13.28 -12.36 -12.00
CA GLY A 73 -13.12 -11.92 -13.38
C GLY A 73 -12.29 -10.64 -13.56
N PRO A 74 -12.11 -10.22 -14.85
CA PRO A 74 -11.21 -9.10 -15.19
C PRO A 74 -11.64 -7.76 -14.60
N GLU A 75 -12.95 -7.54 -14.43
CA GLU A 75 -13.46 -6.29 -13.83
C GLU A 75 -13.04 -6.18 -12.36
N ARG A 76 -13.14 -7.28 -11.59
CA ARG A 76 -12.68 -7.32 -10.20
C ARG A 76 -11.19 -6.98 -10.11
N LEU A 77 -10.36 -7.65 -10.90
CA LEU A 77 -8.92 -7.41 -10.95
C LEU A 77 -8.61 -5.95 -11.28
N ASN A 78 -9.22 -5.42 -12.33
CA ASN A 78 -8.98 -4.04 -12.77
C ASN A 78 -9.35 -3.02 -11.68
N ARG A 79 -10.51 -3.17 -11.06
CA ARG A 79 -10.97 -2.24 -10.02
C ARG A 79 -10.14 -2.33 -8.75
N LEU A 80 -9.76 -3.53 -8.31
CA LEU A 80 -8.85 -3.70 -7.16
C LEU A 80 -7.50 -3.04 -7.42
N LEU A 81 -6.91 -3.26 -8.59
CA LEU A 81 -5.64 -2.65 -8.96
C LEU A 81 -5.75 -1.12 -9.00
N ARG A 82 -6.79 -0.57 -9.62
CA ARG A 82 -6.98 0.89 -9.68
C ARG A 82 -7.10 1.52 -8.31
N ARG A 83 -7.92 0.94 -7.43
CA ARG A 83 -8.10 1.41 -6.05
C ARG A 83 -6.79 1.37 -5.27
N SER A 84 -6.11 0.24 -5.31
CA SER A 84 -4.87 0.03 -4.56
C SER A 84 -3.74 0.91 -5.05
N LEU A 85 -3.54 1.02 -6.36
CA LEU A 85 -2.53 1.89 -6.96
C LEU A 85 -2.83 3.37 -6.69
N ALA A 86 -4.09 3.80 -6.86
CA ALA A 86 -4.46 5.18 -6.59
C ALA A 86 -4.24 5.55 -5.12
N TYR A 87 -4.66 4.69 -4.20
CA TYR A 87 -4.43 4.88 -2.77
C TYR A 87 -2.95 4.95 -2.43
N ALA A 88 -2.16 3.99 -2.91
CA ALA A 88 -0.72 3.97 -2.67
C ALA A 88 -0.03 5.23 -3.23
N CYS A 89 -0.35 5.62 -4.45
CA CYS A 89 0.24 6.80 -5.08
C CYS A 89 -0.12 8.10 -4.36
N LEU A 90 -1.37 8.28 -3.96
CA LEU A 90 -1.79 9.48 -3.22
C LEU A 90 -1.15 9.54 -1.83
N ALA A 91 -1.05 8.41 -1.14
CA ALA A 91 -0.38 8.35 0.16
C ALA A 91 1.12 8.68 0.04
N LEU A 92 1.81 8.12 -0.95
CA LEU A 92 3.24 8.40 -1.20
C LEU A 92 3.49 9.88 -1.53
N ARG A 93 2.60 10.54 -2.26
CA ARG A 93 2.71 11.97 -2.54
C ARG A 93 2.62 12.85 -1.29
N ARG A 94 1.96 12.38 -0.25
CA ARG A 94 1.82 13.08 1.04
C ARG A 94 3.02 12.89 1.95
N VAL A 95 3.94 11.99 1.64
CA VAL A 95 5.18 11.85 2.41
C VAL A 95 5.97 13.15 2.32
N PRO A 96 6.39 13.75 3.45
CA PRO A 96 7.21 14.96 3.43
C PRO A 96 8.51 14.76 2.64
N GLU A 97 8.90 15.77 1.86
CA GLU A 97 10.12 15.71 1.03
C GLU A 97 11.40 15.56 1.86
N GLU A 98 11.38 16.06 3.07
CA GLU A 98 12.50 16.06 4.03
C GLU A 98 12.65 14.71 4.76
N SER A 99 11.98 13.67 4.32
CA SER A 99 12.09 12.34 4.93
C SER A 99 13.52 11.81 4.82
N GLU A 100 14.11 11.46 5.96
CA GLU A 100 15.46 10.90 6.04
C GLU A 100 15.59 9.58 5.27
N HIS A 101 14.53 8.77 5.27
CA HIS A 101 14.47 7.49 4.56
C HIS A 101 13.35 7.49 3.53
N PRO A 102 13.58 6.95 2.32
CA PRO A 102 12.52 6.85 1.33
C PRO A 102 11.41 5.91 1.82
N VAL A 103 10.16 6.36 1.64
CA VAL A 103 8.97 5.53 1.88
C VAL A 103 8.59 4.85 0.57
N LEU A 104 8.40 3.54 0.63
CA LEU A 104 7.94 2.72 -0.48
C LEU A 104 6.53 2.20 -0.19
N GLY A 105 5.70 2.17 -1.23
CA GLY A 105 4.40 1.53 -1.18
C GLY A 105 4.46 0.13 -1.78
N TYR A 106 3.71 -0.79 -1.20
CA TYR A 106 3.63 -2.17 -1.66
C TYR A 106 2.18 -2.54 -1.89
N VAL A 107 1.86 -2.91 -3.11
CA VAL A 107 0.55 -3.43 -3.49
C VAL A 107 0.70 -4.91 -3.76
N SER A 108 -0.02 -5.73 -3.02
CA SER A 108 -0.06 -7.17 -3.24
C SER A 108 -1.43 -7.62 -3.71
N LEU A 109 -1.43 -8.63 -4.57
CA LEU A 109 -2.61 -9.34 -5.01
C LEU A 109 -2.45 -10.80 -4.63
N SER A 110 -3.46 -11.36 -3.98
CA SER A 110 -3.48 -12.76 -3.61
C SER A 110 -4.83 -13.40 -3.91
N GLU A 111 -4.80 -14.67 -4.27
CA GLU A 111 -5.99 -15.53 -4.35
C GLU A 111 -6.05 -16.38 -3.09
N GLY A 112 -7.21 -16.43 -2.47
CA GLY A 112 -7.40 -17.17 -1.23
C GLY A 112 -8.09 -16.32 -0.16
N GLY A 113 -8.30 -16.89 0.99
CA GLY A 113 -9.02 -16.29 2.10
C GLY A 113 -10.09 -17.23 2.62
N LEU A 114 -11.15 -16.69 3.22
CA LEU A 114 -12.28 -17.50 3.72
C LEU A 114 -13.10 -18.15 2.60
N ALA A 115 -13.04 -17.61 1.40
CA ALA A 115 -13.61 -18.21 0.19
C ALA A 115 -12.46 -18.51 -0.77
N ASP A 116 -12.23 -19.77 -1.07
CA ASP A 116 -11.22 -20.18 -2.02
C ASP A 116 -11.43 -19.47 -3.37
N ASP A 117 -10.33 -19.08 -4.02
CA ASP A 117 -10.30 -18.43 -5.33
C ASP A 117 -10.78 -16.96 -5.38
N THR A 118 -10.99 -16.28 -4.26
CA THR A 118 -11.30 -14.86 -4.27
C THR A 118 -10.04 -14.01 -4.34
N LEU A 119 -9.90 -13.21 -5.39
CA LEU A 119 -8.82 -12.24 -5.53
C LEU A 119 -9.01 -11.09 -4.55
N THR A 120 -8.00 -10.83 -3.74
CA THR A 120 -7.93 -9.72 -2.80
C THR A 120 -6.68 -8.88 -3.03
N SER A 121 -6.70 -7.65 -2.55
CA SER A 121 -5.54 -6.76 -2.60
C SER A 121 -5.24 -6.19 -1.23
N HIS A 122 -3.97 -6.01 -0.94
CA HIS A 122 -3.46 -5.42 0.28
C HIS A 122 -2.43 -4.35 -0.07
N VAL A 123 -2.46 -3.24 0.67
CA VAL A 123 -1.51 -2.14 0.51
C VAL A 123 -0.82 -1.87 1.83
N THR A 124 0.50 -1.74 1.81
CA THR A 124 1.26 -1.29 2.97
C THR A 124 2.38 -0.36 2.55
N PHE A 125 3.02 0.26 3.53
CA PHE A 125 4.11 1.22 3.32
C PHE A 125 5.22 0.99 4.32
N CYS A 126 6.45 1.00 3.84
CA CYS A 126 7.64 0.85 4.68
C CYS A 126 8.73 1.80 4.22
N THR A 127 9.57 2.23 5.14
CA THR A 127 10.81 2.93 4.82
C THR A 127 11.90 1.95 4.42
N ARG A 128 12.76 2.39 3.50
CA ARG A 128 14.02 1.67 3.21
C ARG A 128 15.12 2.26 4.08
N ARG A 129 15.73 1.41 4.90
CA ARG A 129 16.73 1.82 5.90
C ARG A 129 18.01 1.02 5.76
N PRO A 130 19.19 1.66 5.95
CA PRO A 130 20.46 0.94 6.01
C PRO A 130 20.46 -0.10 7.14
N GLY A 131 20.97 -1.29 6.85
CA GLY A 131 21.12 -2.36 7.85
C GLY A 131 19.85 -3.13 8.21
N ILE A 132 18.69 -2.75 7.64
CA ILE A 132 17.43 -3.49 7.81
C ILE A 132 17.03 -4.10 6.47
N LEU A 133 16.66 -5.38 6.48
CA LEU A 133 16.20 -6.07 5.29
C LEU A 133 14.94 -5.37 4.74
N PRO A 134 14.90 -4.95 3.45
CA PRO A 134 13.73 -4.36 2.84
C PRO A 134 12.51 -5.28 2.93
N TYR A 135 11.33 -4.69 3.05
CA TYR A 135 10.06 -5.43 3.14
C TYR A 135 9.89 -6.45 2.01
N ALA A 136 10.20 -6.09 0.77
CA ALA A 136 10.12 -7.01 -0.37
C ALA A 136 11.04 -8.24 -0.19
N GLY A 137 12.20 -8.10 0.45
CA GLY A 137 13.10 -9.20 0.75
C GLY A 137 12.58 -10.15 1.85
N GLN A 138 11.70 -9.66 2.70
CA GLN A 138 11.08 -10.47 3.78
C GLN A 138 9.91 -11.32 3.28
N ILE A 139 9.35 -11.01 2.11
CA ILE A 139 8.15 -11.67 1.54
C ILE A 139 8.52 -12.72 0.48
N GLN A 140 9.78 -12.91 0.15
CA GLN A 140 10.21 -13.81 -0.93
C GLN A 140 9.73 -15.27 -0.79
N ASP A 141 9.20 -15.67 0.35
CA ASP A 141 8.67 -17.01 0.59
C ASP A 141 7.19 -17.19 0.16
N HIS A 142 6.54 -16.16 -0.36
CA HIS A 142 5.15 -16.23 -0.81
C HIS A 142 5.06 -16.32 -2.34
N SER A 143 5.09 -17.56 -2.85
CA SER A 143 5.07 -17.86 -4.28
C SER A 143 3.73 -17.56 -4.98
N ASP A 144 2.66 -17.33 -4.22
CA ASP A 144 1.29 -17.19 -4.75
C ASP A 144 0.78 -15.75 -4.74
N GLU A 145 1.64 -14.79 -4.42
CA GLU A 145 1.29 -13.36 -4.39
C GLU A 145 2.03 -12.59 -5.49
N ALA A 146 1.30 -11.76 -6.20
CA ALA A 146 1.91 -10.72 -7.04
C ALA A 146 2.16 -9.48 -6.19
N LEU A 147 3.39 -8.99 -6.16
CA LEU A 147 3.82 -7.84 -5.38
C LEU A 147 4.36 -6.74 -6.30
N LEU A 148 3.86 -5.53 -6.13
CA LEU A 148 4.35 -4.33 -6.79
C LEU A 148 4.92 -3.36 -5.75
N GLU A 149 6.17 -2.96 -5.92
CA GLU A 149 6.83 -1.92 -5.14
C GLU A 149 6.73 -0.58 -5.88
N LEU A 150 6.33 0.47 -5.18
CA LEU A 150 6.17 1.82 -5.72
C LEU A 150 7.00 2.82 -4.93
N SER A 151 7.77 3.64 -5.64
CA SER A 151 8.43 4.81 -5.10
C SER A 151 7.54 6.07 -5.23
N ARG A 152 7.98 7.16 -4.62
CA ARG A 152 7.35 8.48 -4.82
C ARG A 152 7.41 8.94 -6.28
N ASP A 153 8.51 8.65 -6.97
CA ASP A 153 8.65 8.97 -8.38
C ASP A 153 7.69 8.15 -9.26
N ASP A 154 7.49 6.89 -8.93
CA ASP A 154 6.48 6.06 -9.60
C ASP A 154 5.07 6.62 -9.39
N ALA A 155 4.75 7.05 -8.17
CA ALA A 155 3.48 7.67 -7.85
C ALA A 155 3.23 8.94 -8.70
N ALA A 156 4.26 9.76 -8.89
CA ALA A 156 4.16 10.94 -9.74
C ALA A 156 3.86 10.58 -11.21
N LYS A 157 4.49 9.53 -11.73
CA LYS A 157 4.26 9.05 -13.10
C LYS A 157 2.84 8.49 -13.28
N PHE A 158 2.35 7.69 -12.33
CA PHE A 158 1.00 7.12 -12.39
C PHE A 158 -0.08 8.20 -12.36
N LEU A 159 0.08 9.23 -11.54
CA LEU A 159 -0.90 10.32 -11.39
C LEU A 159 -0.70 11.44 -12.42
N GLY A 160 0.50 11.60 -12.98
CA GLY A 160 0.83 12.64 -13.96
C GLY A 160 0.54 12.26 -15.41
N GLY A 161 0.23 11.02 -15.71
CA GLY A 161 0.01 10.51 -17.08
C GLY A 161 -1.25 11.02 -17.78
N HIS A 162 -1.93 12.01 -17.23
CA HIS A 162 -3.18 12.59 -17.77
C HIS A 162 -3.06 14.07 -18.11
N THR A 163 -1.85 14.61 -18.25
CA THR A 163 -1.69 15.97 -18.77
C THR A 163 -1.43 15.91 -20.26
N ARG A 164 -2.47 15.68 -21.03
CA ARG A 164 -2.61 16.11 -22.43
C ARG A 164 -4.07 16.45 -22.70
#